data_99daac889291a9efa51f3af5c2069b3a
#
_entry.id   99daac889291a9efa51f3af5c2069b3a
#
_cell.length_a   1.000
_cell.length_b   1.000
_cell.length_c   1.000
_cell.angle_alpha   90.00
_cell.angle_beta   90.00
_cell.angle_gamma   90.00
#
_symmetry.space_group_name_H-M   'P 1'
#
loop_
_entity.id
_entity.type
_entity.pdbx_description
1 polymer ?
#
loop_
_entity_poly.entity_id
_entity_poly.type
_entity_poly.pdbx_seq_one_letter_code
_entity_poly.pdbx_strand_id
1 'polypeptide(L)'
;NILGTLGRFFATLLILLHVFSHGQIKITDKIKSKSRHLTITDKSSTATILYDASDSPLVKRSAALLADDIEKVSGKRPDVQTSLVGVKGSVIIVGTVENSALIKDLVAAKKLNVDAIRSHWEAFVVKTVDKPFPGIDQGLVIAGSDRRGAAYGVFTISKEIGVSPWYWWAD
;
A
#
# COMPACT_ATOMS: atom_id res chain seq x y z
N ASN A 1 13.22 72.36 -2.97
CA ASN A 1 13.87 71.19 -2.38
C ASN A 1 12.88 69.99 -2.36
N ILE A 2 13.05 69.22 -3.41
CA ILE A 2 12.23 68.02 -3.65
C ILE A 2 13.11 66.85 -3.27
N LEU A 3 12.87 66.20 -2.14
CA LEU A 3 13.45 64.90 -1.85
C LEU A 3 12.33 63.84 -2.03
N GLY A 4 12.51 63.09 -3.11
CA GLY A 4 11.66 61.97 -3.45
C GLY A 4 11.81 60.81 -2.49
N THR A 5 10.68 60.35 -2.00
CA THR A 5 10.56 59.16 -1.20
C THR A 5 10.64 57.92 -2.11
N LEU A 6 11.78 57.25 -2.10
CA LEU A 6 11.95 55.98 -2.80
C LEU A 6 11.32 54.88 -2.00
N GLY A 7 10.10 54.52 -2.38
CA GLY A 7 9.38 53.34 -1.80
C GLY A 7 10.07 52.07 -2.19
N ARG A 8 10.67 51.41 -1.21
CA ARG A 8 11.23 50.05 -1.34
C ARG A 8 10.09 49.05 -1.34
N PHE A 9 9.70 48.59 -2.52
CA PHE A 9 8.86 47.40 -2.65
C PHE A 9 9.70 46.16 -2.29
N PHE A 10 9.57 45.68 -1.08
CA PHE A 10 9.99 44.33 -0.74
C PHE A 10 8.96 43.37 -1.31
N ALA A 11 9.24 42.77 -2.45
CA ALA A 11 8.52 41.63 -2.94
C ALA A 11 8.88 40.42 -2.06
N THR A 12 8.02 40.09 -1.09
CA THR A 12 8.13 38.88 -0.30
C THR A 12 7.74 37.72 -1.19
N LEU A 13 8.74 37.05 -1.76
CA LEU A 13 8.54 35.78 -2.49
C LEU A 13 8.16 34.71 -1.48
N LEU A 14 6.86 34.48 -1.36
CA LEU A 14 6.31 33.38 -0.54
C LEU A 14 6.58 32.06 -1.29
N ILE A 15 7.72 31.44 -0.99
CA ILE A 15 7.99 30.05 -1.46
C ILE A 15 7.08 29.14 -0.68
N LEU A 16 5.95 28.74 -1.30
CA LEU A 16 5.09 27.68 -0.79
C LEU A 16 5.88 26.36 -0.93
N LEU A 17 6.60 26.00 0.12
CA LEU A 17 7.12 24.64 0.25
C LEU A 17 5.93 23.70 0.38
N HIS A 18 5.54 23.08 -0.71
CA HIS A 18 4.67 21.92 -0.67
C HIS A 18 5.45 20.79 -0.01
N VAL A 19 5.27 20.66 1.29
CA VAL A 19 5.72 19.45 2.00
C VAL A 19 4.80 18.33 1.52
N PHE A 20 5.27 17.56 0.54
CA PHE A 20 4.69 16.27 0.23
C PHE A 20 4.88 15.40 1.47
N SER A 21 3.85 15.32 2.28
CA SER A 21 3.77 14.32 3.34
C SER A 21 3.70 12.95 2.68
N HIS A 22 4.85 12.33 2.50
CA HIS A 22 4.91 10.90 2.19
C HIS A 22 4.43 10.19 3.45
N GLY A 23 3.20 9.69 3.41
CA GLY A 23 2.68 8.86 4.48
C GLY A 23 3.59 7.64 4.63
N GLN A 24 4.40 7.63 5.68
CA GLN A 24 5.25 6.48 5.99
C GLN A 24 4.35 5.33 6.44
N ILE A 25 4.49 4.19 5.77
CA ILE A 25 3.94 2.93 6.26
C ILE A 25 4.72 2.58 7.52
N LYS A 26 4.01 2.50 8.65
CA LYS A 26 4.62 2.09 9.92
C LYS A 26 4.06 0.75 10.34
N ILE A 27 4.90 -0.26 10.34
CA ILE A 27 4.59 -1.59 10.86
C ILE A 27 5.13 -1.69 12.28
N THR A 28 4.37 -2.29 13.19
CA THR A 28 4.74 -2.44 14.59
C THR A 28 4.23 -3.77 15.14
N ASP A 29 5.01 -4.36 16.01
CA ASP A 29 4.67 -5.54 16.81
C ASP A 29 3.84 -5.21 18.06
N LYS A 30 3.73 -3.92 18.42
CA LYS A 30 3.02 -3.45 19.62
C LYS A 30 1.94 -2.44 19.26
N ILE A 31 0.69 -2.79 19.57
CA ILE A 31 -0.44 -1.90 19.43
C ILE A 31 -0.41 -0.86 20.54
N LYS A 32 -0.15 0.40 20.19
CA LYS A 32 -0.43 1.53 21.08
C LYS A 32 -1.90 1.90 20.92
N SER A 33 -2.69 1.59 21.94
CA SER A 33 -4.15 1.81 22.04
C SER A 33 -4.58 3.21 21.58
N LYS A 34 -5.25 3.35 20.48
CA LYS A 34 -6.03 4.46 19.90
C LYS A 34 -5.68 4.86 18.48
N SER A 35 -4.64 4.32 17.85
CA SER A 35 -4.42 4.56 16.42
C SER A 35 -5.20 3.52 15.60
N ARG A 36 -5.73 3.97 14.46
CA ARG A 36 -6.33 3.07 13.48
C ARG A 36 -5.21 2.19 12.90
N HIS A 37 -5.30 0.89 13.08
CA HIS A 37 -4.29 -0.07 12.62
C HIS A 37 -4.98 -1.24 11.90
N LEU A 38 -4.31 -1.82 10.95
CA LEU A 38 -4.69 -3.08 10.32
C LEU A 38 -3.85 -4.19 10.93
N THR A 39 -4.48 -5.25 11.39
CA THR A 39 -3.79 -6.44 11.86
C THR A 39 -3.54 -7.38 10.69
N ILE A 40 -2.27 -7.65 10.37
CA ILE A 40 -1.88 -8.63 9.35
C ILE A 40 -1.95 -10.03 9.93
N THR A 41 -1.44 -10.21 11.15
CA THR A 41 -1.50 -11.48 11.89
C THR A 41 -1.56 -11.23 13.37
N ASP A 42 -2.29 -12.07 14.09
CA ASP A 42 -2.36 -12.11 15.54
C ASP A 42 -2.36 -13.57 16.05
N LYS A 43 -2.64 -13.79 17.34
CA LYS A 43 -2.65 -15.13 17.93
C LYS A 43 -3.72 -16.05 17.32
N SER A 44 -4.84 -15.48 16.86
CA SER A 44 -6.04 -16.21 16.43
C SER A 44 -6.24 -16.20 14.92
N SER A 45 -5.74 -15.19 14.20
CA SER A 45 -6.05 -14.96 12.80
C SER A 45 -4.87 -14.43 12.00
N THR A 46 -5.00 -14.57 10.69
CA THR A 46 -4.06 -14.01 9.70
C THR A 46 -4.88 -13.41 8.56
N ALA A 47 -4.47 -12.24 8.06
CA ALA A 47 -5.12 -11.60 6.93
C ALA A 47 -5.03 -12.49 5.69
N THR A 48 -6.11 -12.57 4.91
CA THR A 48 -6.10 -13.26 3.61
C THR A 48 -5.49 -12.34 2.54
N ILE A 49 -4.62 -12.87 1.69
CA ILE A 49 -4.08 -12.15 0.54
C ILE A 49 -4.98 -12.41 -0.66
N LEU A 50 -5.49 -11.33 -1.25
CA LEU A 50 -6.38 -11.36 -2.41
C LEU A 50 -5.67 -10.76 -3.63
N TYR A 51 -5.79 -11.43 -4.77
CA TYR A 51 -5.40 -10.90 -6.06
C TYR A 51 -6.42 -11.33 -7.12
N ASP A 52 -6.47 -10.63 -8.25
CA ASP A 52 -7.34 -10.99 -9.36
C ASP A 52 -6.68 -12.07 -10.23
N ALA A 53 -7.41 -13.16 -10.53
CA ALA A 53 -6.91 -14.25 -11.36
C ALA A 53 -6.56 -13.80 -12.80
N SER A 54 -7.22 -12.74 -13.29
CA SER A 54 -6.97 -12.16 -14.62
C SER A 54 -5.81 -11.18 -14.66
N ASP A 55 -5.25 -10.81 -13.50
CA ASP A 55 -4.10 -9.92 -13.43
C ASP A 55 -2.81 -10.64 -13.84
N SER A 56 -1.72 -9.92 -13.97
CA SER A 56 -0.42 -10.42 -14.40
C SER A 56 0.06 -11.61 -13.56
N PRO A 57 0.68 -12.63 -14.16
CA PRO A 57 1.33 -13.72 -13.43
C PRO A 57 2.35 -13.22 -12.38
N LEU A 58 2.97 -12.06 -12.59
CA LEU A 58 3.87 -11.44 -11.62
C LEU A 58 3.14 -11.02 -10.34
N VAL A 59 1.89 -10.52 -10.44
CA VAL A 59 1.06 -10.19 -9.28
C VAL A 59 0.77 -11.43 -8.45
N LYS A 60 0.34 -12.53 -9.09
CA LYS A 60 0.17 -13.84 -8.44
C LYS A 60 1.45 -14.27 -7.71
N ARG A 61 2.59 -14.19 -8.38
CA ARG A 61 3.89 -14.58 -7.80
C ARG A 61 4.25 -13.71 -6.60
N SER A 62 4.07 -12.40 -6.71
CA SER A 62 4.36 -11.46 -5.61
C SER A 62 3.45 -11.69 -4.41
N ALA A 63 2.16 -11.97 -4.63
CA ALA A 63 1.22 -12.31 -3.57
C ALA A 63 1.65 -13.59 -2.81
N ALA A 64 2.12 -14.61 -3.54
CA ALA A 64 2.63 -15.84 -2.92
C ALA A 64 3.91 -15.59 -2.11
N LEU A 65 4.85 -14.79 -2.64
CA LEU A 65 6.07 -14.41 -1.92
C LEU A 65 5.77 -13.61 -0.65
N LEU A 66 4.78 -12.71 -0.69
CA LEU A 66 4.35 -11.99 0.51
C LEU A 66 3.81 -12.94 1.59
N ALA A 67 3.06 -13.99 1.19
CA ALA A 67 2.59 -15.01 2.12
C ALA A 67 3.76 -15.76 2.78
N ASP A 68 4.79 -16.13 1.97
CA ASP A 68 6.01 -16.76 2.47
C ASP A 68 6.76 -15.85 3.46
N ASP A 69 6.84 -14.58 3.15
CA ASP A 69 7.54 -13.60 3.98
C ASP A 69 6.80 -13.35 5.30
N ILE A 70 5.47 -13.24 5.27
CA ILE A 70 4.66 -13.12 6.49
C ILE A 70 4.81 -14.39 7.34
N GLU A 71 4.81 -15.58 6.74
CA GLU A 71 5.03 -16.83 7.46
C GLU A 71 6.40 -16.87 8.17
N LYS A 72 7.46 -16.46 7.47
CA LYS A 72 8.82 -16.42 8.07
C LYS A 72 8.90 -15.52 9.28
N VAL A 73 8.21 -14.38 9.26
CA VAL A 73 8.25 -13.40 10.35
C VAL A 73 7.30 -13.76 11.49
N SER A 74 6.11 -14.28 11.17
CA SER A 74 5.04 -14.49 12.15
C SER A 74 4.81 -15.94 12.57
N GLY A 75 5.37 -16.89 11.82
CA GLY A 75 5.09 -18.32 11.97
C GLY A 75 3.72 -18.75 11.43
N LYS A 76 2.99 -17.85 10.75
CA LYS A 76 1.65 -18.11 10.20
C LYS A 76 1.59 -17.68 8.76
N ARG A 77 1.22 -18.61 7.89
CA ARG A 77 1.07 -18.36 6.47
C ARG A 77 -0.33 -17.82 6.16
N PRO A 78 -0.45 -16.64 5.53
CA PRO A 78 -1.70 -16.18 4.97
C PRO A 78 -2.23 -17.09 3.85
N ASP A 79 -3.54 -17.25 3.78
CA ASP A 79 -4.17 -17.82 2.59
C ASP A 79 -4.07 -16.84 1.41
N VAL A 80 -3.76 -17.38 0.22
CA VAL A 80 -3.69 -16.59 -1.03
C VAL A 80 -4.84 -17.01 -1.92
N GLN A 81 -5.77 -16.10 -2.18
CA GLN A 81 -7.03 -16.39 -2.87
C GLN A 81 -7.32 -15.40 -4.00
N THR A 82 -8.17 -15.84 -4.93
CA THR A 82 -8.67 -14.99 -6.04
C THR A 82 -10.15 -14.63 -5.88
N SER A 83 -10.81 -15.16 -4.87
CA SER A 83 -12.24 -14.99 -4.61
C SER A 83 -12.47 -14.34 -3.25
N LEU A 84 -13.46 -13.46 -3.19
CA LEU A 84 -13.96 -12.85 -1.95
C LEU A 84 -14.86 -13.79 -1.14
N VAL A 85 -15.27 -14.92 -1.73
CA VAL A 85 -16.22 -15.84 -1.09
C VAL A 85 -15.62 -16.46 0.16
N GLY A 86 -16.29 -16.28 1.29
CA GLY A 86 -15.87 -16.81 2.59
C GLY A 86 -14.78 -16.01 3.30
N VAL A 87 -14.22 -14.96 2.66
CA VAL A 87 -13.21 -14.11 3.27
C VAL A 87 -13.84 -13.18 4.31
N LYS A 88 -13.22 -13.10 5.48
CA LYS A 88 -13.67 -12.26 6.61
C LYS A 88 -12.48 -11.59 7.28
N GLY A 89 -12.75 -10.54 8.07
CA GLY A 89 -11.73 -9.85 8.86
C GLY A 89 -10.83 -8.95 8.03
N SER A 90 -9.51 -9.10 8.19
CA SER A 90 -8.51 -8.28 7.49
C SER A 90 -8.02 -8.96 6.20
N VAL A 91 -7.76 -8.17 5.18
CA VAL A 91 -7.22 -8.65 3.90
C VAL A 91 -6.03 -7.82 3.44
N ILE A 92 -5.18 -8.42 2.60
CA ILE A 92 -4.18 -7.72 1.80
C ILE A 92 -4.59 -7.89 0.34
N ILE A 93 -4.81 -6.79 -0.37
CA ILE A 93 -5.25 -6.80 -1.77
C ILE A 93 -4.09 -6.35 -2.63
N VAL A 94 -3.67 -7.19 -3.57
CA VAL A 94 -2.56 -6.91 -4.49
C VAL A 94 -3.07 -6.90 -5.92
N GLY A 95 -2.76 -5.86 -6.68
CA GLY A 95 -3.20 -5.81 -8.07
C GLY A 95 -2.65 -4.63 -8.86
N THR A 96 -2.87 -4.66 -10.17
CA THR A 96 -2.58 -3.54 -11.05
C THR A 96 -3.83 -2.67 -11.27
N VAL A 97 -3.61 -1.38 -11.53
CA VAL A 97 -4.71 -0.44 -11.83
C VAL A 97 -5.48 -0.84 -13.09
N GLU A 98 -4.78 -1.41 -14.07
CA GLU A 98 -5.38 -1.72 -15.37
C GLU A 98 -6.09 -3.07 -15.44
N ASN A 99 -5.58 -4.10 -14.75
CA ASN A 99 -6.08 -5.45 -14.95
C ASN A 99 -6.89 -5.99 -13.77
N SER A 100 -6.59 -5.55 -12.53
CA SER A 100 -7.29 -6.05 -11.36
C SER A 100 -8.71 -5.48 -11.23
N ALA A 101 -9.72 -6.33 -11.29
CA ALA A 101 -11.10 -5.94 -10.99
C ALA A 101 -11.25 -5.45 -9.55
N LEU A 102 -10.56 -6.09 -8.59
CA LEU A 102 -10.56 -5.67 -7.18
C LEU A 102 -10.09 -4.23 -7.01
N ILE A 103 -9.01 -3.84 -7.70
CA ILE A 103 -8.48 -2.47 -7.66
C ILE A 103 -9.45 -1.50 -8.33
N LYS A 104 -10.00 -1.86 -9.50
CA LYS A 104 -10.98 -1.04 -10.22
C LYS A 104 -12.21 -0.75 -9.37
N ASP A 105 -12.74 -1.75 -8.70
CA ASP A 105 -13.92 -1.62 -7.83
C ASP A 105 -13.66 -0.65 -6.67
N LEU A 106 -12.47 -0.74 -6.05
CA LEU A 106 -12.08 0.18 -4.97
C LEU A 106 -11.91 1.62 -5.47
N VAL A 107 -11.41 1.82 -6.69
CA VAL A 107 -11.29 3.14 -7.33
C VAL A 107 -12.69 3.68 -7.67
N ALA A 108 -13.56 2.87 -8.27
CA ALA A 108 -14.92 3.25 -8.61
C ALA A 108 -15.74 3.62 -7.35
N ALA A 109 -15.54 2.90 -6.26
CA ALA A 109 -16.15 3.19 -4.96
C ALA A 109 -15.51 4.39 -4.23
N LYS A 110 -14.53 5.09 -4.83
CA LYS A 110 -13.76 6.20 -4.24
C LYS A 110 -13.04 5.85 -2.93
N LYS A 111 -12.79 4.58 -2.70
CA LYS A 111 -12.04 4.07 -1.53
C LYS A 111 -10.53 4.11 -1.74
N LEU A 112 -10.10 4.06 -3.00
CA LEU A 112 -8.69 4.13 -3.41
C LEU A 112 -8.53 5.24 -4.47
N ASN A 113 -7.55 6.12 -4.27
CA ASN A 113 -7.10 7.06 -5.28
C ASN A 113 -5.78 6.56 -5.86
N VAL A 114 -5.70 6.45 -7.19
CA VAL A 114 -4.55 5.99 -7.95
C VAL A 114 -4.02 7.02 -8.94
N ASP A 115 -4.55 8.26 -8.92
CA ASP A 115 -4.21 9.30 -9.90
C ASP A 115 -2.72 9.60 -9.91
N ALA A 116 -2.08 9.62 -8.74
CA ALA A 116 -0.66 9.90 -8.59
C ALA A 116 0.26 8.83 -9.22
N ILE A 117 -0.25 7.63 -9.48
CA ILE A 117 0.58 6.53 -10.03
C ILE A 117 0.19 6.16 -11.46
N ARG A 118 -1.01 6.54 -11.92
CA ARG A 118 -1.60 6.08 -13.19
C ARG A 118 -0.74 6.36 -14.43
N SER A 119 0.02 7.44 -14.43
CA SER A 119 0.89 7.86 -15.55
C SER A 119 2.37 7.58 -15.34
N HIS A 120 2.72 6.86 -14.27
CA HIS A 120 4.11 6.59 -13.91
C HIS A 120 4.41 5.10 -14.06
N TRP A 121 5.55 4.78 -14.60
CA TRP A 121 6.06 3.40 -14.68
C TRP A 121 6.49 2.92 -13.31
N GLU A 122 6.20 1.66 -13.04
CA GLU A 122 6.68 0.96 -11.84
C GLU A 122 6.28 1.65 -10.53
N ALA A 123 5.30 2.55 -10.60
CA ALA A 123 4.80 3.24 -9.44
C ALA A 123 3.76 2.39 -8.70
N PHE A 124 3.62 2.62 -7.41
CA PHE A 124 2.62 1.94 -6.59
C PHE A 124 2.08 2.85 -5.49
N VAL A 125 0.93 2.49 -4.98
CA VAL A 125 0.34 3.06 -3.78
C VAL A 125 0.02 1.93 -2.80
N VAL A 126 0.32 2.17 -1.52
CA VAL A 126 -0.10 1.30 -0.42
C VAL A 126 -1.03 2.11 0.48
N LYS A 127 -2.22 1.57 0.73
CA LYS A 127 -3.23 2.26 1.52
C LYS A 127 -4.06 1.29 2.34
N THR A 128 -4.30 1.61 3.60
CA THR A 128 -5.31 0.93 4.42
C THR A 128 -6.69 1.48 4.08
N VAL A 129 -7.62 0.58 3.80
CA VAL A 129 -9.02 0.89 3.43
C VAL A 129 -9.96 0.20 4.41
N ASP A 130 -10.84 0.97 5.03
CA ASP A 130 -11.89 0.43 5.89
C ASP A 130 -13.01 -0.14 5.03
N LYS A 131 -13.49 -1.33 5.37
CA LYS A 131 -14.58 -2.03 4.68
C LYS A 131 -14.38 -2.04 3.16
N PRO A 132 -13.26 -2.59 2.66
CA PRO A 132 -12.96 -2.56 1.23
C PRO A 132 -14.09 -3.21 0.42
N PHE A 133 -14.60 -4.35 0.90
CA PHE A 133 -15.71 -5.11 0.31
C PHE A 133 -16.70 -5.54 1.40
N PRO A 134 -17.93 -5.92 1.04
CA PRO A 134 -18.91 -6.44 2.00
C PRO A 134 -18.36 -7.63 2.79
N GLY A 135 -18.51 -7.60 4.12
CA GLY A 135 -18.05 -8.66 5.02
C GLY A 135 -16.56 -8.62 5.38
N ILE A 136 -15.81 -7.65 4.86
CA ILE A 136 -14.39 -7.45 5.17
C ILE A 136 -14.23 -6.15 5.97
N ASP A 137 -13.57 -6.23 7.14
CA ASP A 137 -13.47 -5.09 8.05
C ASP A 137 -12.43 -4.08 7.59
N GLN A 138 -11.25 -4.55 7.19
CA GLN A 138 -10.13 -3.70 6.76
C GLN A 138 -9.31 -4.38 5.66
N GLY A 139 -8.72 -3.57 4.79
CA GLY A 139 -7.82 -4.04 3.75
C GLY A 139 -6.56 -3.20 3.65
N LEU A 140 -5.40 -3.85 3.52
CA LEU A 140 -4.18 -3.23 3.04
C LEU A 140 -4.17 -3.40 1.53
N VAL A 141 -4.30 -2.30 0.80
CA VAL A 141 -4.34 -2.32 -0.66
C VAL A 141 -2.96 -1.94 -1.20
N ILE A 142 -2.41 -2.79 -2.04
CA ILE A 142 -1.16 -2.60 -2.77
C ILE A 142 -1.53 -2.53 -4.25
N ALA A 143 -1.61 -1.33 -4.81
CA ALA A 143 -1.96 -1.12 -6.20
C ALA A 143 -0.77 -0.59 -6.98
N GLY A 144 -0.38 -1.30 -8.03
CA GLY A 144 0.66 -0.87 -8.96
C GLY A 144 0.08 -0.22 -10.21
N SER A 145 0.76 0.78 -10.75
CA SER A 145 0.48 1.33 -12.07
C SER A 145 0.59 0.26 -13.15
N ASP A 146 1.53 -0.66 -12.95
CA ASP A 146 1.79 -1.83 -13.78
C ASP A 146 2.17 -3.03 -12.90
N ARG A 147 2.48 -4.16 -13.53
CA ARG A 147 2.86 -5.41 -12.84
C ARG A 147 4.11 -5.28 -11.98
N ARG A 148 5.08 -4.45 -12.40
CA ARG A 148 6.33 -4.24 -11.64
C ARG A 148 6.07 -3.31 -10.46
N GLY A 149 5.27 -2.27 -10.64
CA GLY A 149 4.83 -1.41 -9.55
C GLY A 149 4.12 -2.20 -8.46
N ALA A 150 3.20 -3.11 -8.82
CA ALA A 150 2.55 -4.00 -7.85
C ALA A 150 3.56 -4.87 -7.08
N ALA A 151 4.55 -5.45 -7.79
CA ALA A 151 5.61 -6.24 -7.16
C ALA A 151 6.47 -5.39 -6.22
N TYR A 152 6.85 -4.18 -6.62
CA TYR A 152 7.62 -3.26 -5.75
C TYR A 152 6.84 -2.85 -4.50
N GLY A 153 5.54 -2.64 -4.62
CA GLY A 153 4.67 -2.40 -3.47
C GLY A 153 4.68 -3.58 -2.50
N VAL A 154 4.59 -4.81 -3.00
CA VAL A 154 4.70 -6.03 -2.19
C VAL A 154 6.06 -6.13 -1.50
N PHE A 155 7.16 -5.96 -2.23
CA PHE A 155 8.51 -6.04 -1.63
C PHE A 155 8.79 -4.93 -0.63
N THR A 156 8.14 -3.76 -0.80
CA THR A 156 8.19 -2.71 0.21
C THR A 156 7.54 -3.20 1.51
N ILE A 157 6.38 -3.85 1.45
CA ILE A 157 5.75 -4.42 2.64
C ILE A 157 6.60 -5.54 3.24
N SER A 158 7.17 -6.45 2.42
CA SER A 158 8.08 -7.50 2.89
C SER A 158 9.26 -6.91 3.68
N LYS A 159 9.87 -5.83 3.17
CA LYS A 159 10.94 -5.11 3.86
C LYS A 159 10.46 -4.51 5.19
N GLU A 160 9.31 -3.86 5.19
CA GLU A 160 8.77 -3.21 6.40
C GLU A 160 8.39 -4.20 7.50
N ILE A 161 7.99 -5.43 7.16
CA ILE A 161 7.76 -6.50 8.15
C ILE A 161 9.06 -7.18 8.62
N GLY A 162 10.22 -6.79 8.10
CA GLY A 162 11.52 -7.25 8.55
C GLY A 162 12.21 -8.29 7.65
N VAL A 163 11.68 -8.57 6.46
CA VAL A 163 12.35 -9.45 5.49
C VAL A 163 13.38 -8.63 4.71
N SER A 164 14.66 -8.94 4.92
CA SER A 164 15.75 -8.26 4.19
C SER A 164 15.74 -8.67 2.72
N PRO A 165 15.80 -7.73 1.77
CA PRO A 165 15.99 -8.06 0.35
C PRO A 165 17.35 -8.73 0.07
N TRP A 166 18.29 -8.62 1.01
CA TRP A 166 19.63 -9.20 0.94
C TRP A 166 19.74 -10.57 1.61
N TYR A 167 18.64 -11.13 2.11
CA TYR A 167 18.63 -12.42 2.81
C TYR A 167 19.34 -13.55 2.04
N TRP A 168 19.25 -13.54 0.71
CA TRP A 168 19.88 -14.54 -0.17
C TRP A 168 21.35 -14.26 -0.53
N TRP A 169 21.86 -13.08 -0.15
CA TRP A 169 23.19 -12.62 -0.50
C TRP A 169 24.09 -12.36 0.71
N ALA A 170 23.57 -12.62 1.90
CA ALA A 170 24.23 -12.29 3.16
C ALA A 170 25.00 -13.46 3.78
N ASP A 171 25.32 -14.51 3.01
CA ASP A 171 26.21 -15.61 3.43
C ASP A 171 27.67 -15.28 3.13
#